data_53e67b930a8a0fdd0cca5640e34dc770
#
_entry.id   53e67b930a8a0fdd0cca5640e34dc770
#
_cell.length_a   1.000
_cell.length_b   1.000
_cell.length_c   1.000
_cell.angle_alpha   90.00
_cell.angle_beta   90.00
_cell.angle_gamma   90.00
#
_symmetry.space_group_name_H-M   'P 1'
#
loop_
_entity.id
_entity.type
_entity.pdbx_description
1 polymer ?
#
loop_
_entity_poly.entity_id
_entity_poly.type
_entity_poly.pdbx_seq_one_letter_code
_entity_poly.pdbx_strand_id
1 'polypeptide(L)'
;MKHTFSVRIPPAAGWRPFLILWSTQALSALGSAMTSFALVVWSYQQQGSALTTALLSVCSYAPYVVLSIFAGSLGDRWNRRRTMMLCDAFAAGTTLAVLCLLRAGRLAVWHLYALNALNGLMNTIQQPVSDVAATLLTPKDQAQRVGGLRALSGSLVTLLGPALAAALLALAGLEAVIAFDLFTCAAAVLSLGLFIRLPEEPAGGARPSLTQSAGEGLRWLWANRGVLDLILFLACINLIASMYNAALPALLLSRPGGGERALGAVQLCTGLAHLAGSLAVTVLPPPRSRVRVICSSLLLSMSTENLILALGRSVPVWCAGAVLGWLTVPVMSANMDALLRLRIPVEMQGRVYAARNTMQFFTIPLGYLLGGWLVDRVCAPLMAAQGPDAPLTRLLGRDGGGAALLFLAIALAGTLVCLGFRADRRLWELER
;
A
#
# COMPACT_ATOMS: atom_id res chain seq x y z
N MET A 1 36.41 16.90 -29.03
CA MET A 1 35.18 16.71 -29.83
C MET A 1 34.06 16.33 -28.88
N LYS A 2 33.17 17.31 -28.57
CA LYS A 2 32.03 17.09 -27.70
C LYS A 2 30.90 16.53 -28.58
N HIS A 3 30.63 15.23 -28.51
CA HIS A 3 29.42 14.65 -29.08
C HIS A 3 28.25 14.98 -28.16
N THR A 4 27.56 16.08 -28.44
CA THR A 4 26.22 16.36 -27.91
C THR A 4 25.25 15.36 -28.56
N PHE A 5 24.89 14.30 -27.83
CA PHE A 5 23.76 13.46 -28.20
C PHE A 5 22.49 14.31 -28.06
N SER A 6 22.04 14.93 -29.13
CA SER A 6 20.71 15.49 -29.22
C SER A 6 19.72 14.34 -29.39
N VAL A 7 19.11 13.88 -28.29
CA VAL A 7 17.96 12.98 -28.32
C VAL A 7 16.83 13.76 -29.02
N ARG A 8 16.58 13.45 -30.30
CA ARG A 8 15.40 13.93 -31.03
C ARG A 8 14.18 13.31 -30.33
N ILE A 9 13.50 14.09 -29.50
CA ILE A 9 12.23 13.70 -28.89
C ILE A 9 11.22 13.61 -30.05
N PRO A 10 10.59 12.43 -30.28
CA PRO A 10 9.56 12.32 -31.32
C PRO A 10 8.37 13.22 -30.96
N PRO A 11 7.56 13.69 -31.92
CA PRO A 11 6.43 14.60 -31.70
C PRO A 11 5.26 14.02 -30.88
N ALA A 12 5.42 12.85 -30.27
CA ALA A 12 4.44 12.18 -29.41
C ALA A 12 4.55 12.56 -27.92
N ALA A 13 5.63 13.23 -27.48
CA ALA A 13 5.72 13.74 -26.11
C ALA A 13 4.90 15.04 -26.02
N GLY A 14 3.85 15.03 -25.21
CA GLY A 14 2.97 16.18 -25.07
C GLY A 14 2.05 16.05 -23.87
N TRP A 15 1.55 17.18 -23.39
CA TRP A 15 0.66 17.23 -22.23
C TRP A 15 -0.63 16.42 -22.41
N ARG A 16 -1.22 16.46 -23.63
CA ARG A 16 -2.45 15.71 -23.94
C ARG A 16 -2.30 14.19 -23.84
N PRO A 17 -1.31 13.52 -24.49
CA PRO A 17 -1.09 12.09 -24.33
C PRO A 17 -0.82 11.68 -22.88
N PHE A 18 -0.06 12.49 -22.14
CA PHE A 18 0.17 12.24 -20.72
C PHE A 18 -1.13 12.31 -19.91
N LEU A 19 -1.98 13.33 -20.09
CA LEU A 19 -3.24 13.46 -19.36
C LEU A 19 -4.22 12.32 -19.68
N ILE A 20 -4.28 11.88 -20.94
CA ILE A 20 -5.12 10.73 -21.34
C ILE A 20 -4.61 9.46 -20.61
N LEU A 21 -3.30 9.19 -20.66
CA LEU A 21 -2.72 8.06 -19.95
C LEU A 21 -3.00 8.15 -18.45
N TRP A 22 -2.69 9.28 -17.84
CA TRP A 22 -2.82 9.49 -16.41
C TRP A 22 -4.28 9.35 -15.93
N SER A 23 -5.23 9.98 -16.61
CA SER A 23 -6.64 9.94 -16.18
C SER A 23 -7.25 8.55 -16.33
N THR A 24 -6.98 7.85 -17.43
CA THR A 24 -7.52 6.50 -17.65
C THR A 24 -6.87 5.47 -16.73
N GLN A 25 -5.57 5.56 -16.47
CA GLN A 25 -4.90 4.69 -15.50
C GLN A 25 -5.33 4.99 -14.05
N ALA A 26 -5.55 6.26 -13.69
CA ALA A 26 -6.08 6.62 -12.37
C ALA A 26 -7.51 6.09 -12.16
N LEU A 27 -8.36 6.17 -13.19
CA LEU A 27 -9.73 5.65 -13.13
C LEU A 27 -9.73 4.11 -13.04
N SER A 28 -8.87 3.43 -13.80
CA SER A 28 -8.70 1.98 -13.72
C SER A 28 -8.19 1.55 -12.33
N ALA A 29 -7.21 2.25 -11.78
CA ALA A 29 -6.72 2.00 -10.42
C ALA A 29 -7.81 2.19 -9.36
N LEU A 30 -8.70 3.17 -9.54
CA LEU A 30 -9.86 3.37 -8.68
C LEU A 30 -10.83 2.18 -8.76
N GLY A 31 -11.19 1.73 -9.96
CA GLY A 31 -12.05 0.54 -10.16
C GLY A 31 -11.45 -0.70 -9.49
N SER A 32 -10.16 -0.95 -9.70
CA SER A 32 -9.48 -2.10 -9.10
C SER A 32 -9.38 -2.00 -7.56
N ALA A 33 -9.20 -0.81 -7.01
CA ALA A 33 -9.23 -0.59 -5.56
C ALA A 33 -10.64 -0.85 -4.98
N MET A 34 -11.70 -0.44 -5.70
CA MET A 34 -13.08 -0.73 -5.32
C MET A 34 -13.37 -2.24 -5.33
N THR A 35 -12.94 -2.95 -6.37
CA THR A 35 -13.08 -4.41 -6.48
C THR A 35 -12.30 -5.12 -5.37
N SER A 36 -11.07 -4.73 -5.10
CA SER A 36 -10.26 -5.25 -3.98
C SER A 36 -10.99 -5.11 -2.64
N PHE A 37 -11.52 -3.94 -2.33
CA PHE A 37 -12.28 -3.71 -1.11
C PHE A 37 -13.53 -4.62 -1.04
N ALA A 38 -14.33 -4.66 -2.10
CA ALA A 38 -15.55 -5.44 -2.15
C ALA A 38 -15.29 -6.96 -2.01
N LEU A 39 -14.19 -7.47 -2.60
CA LEU A 39 -13.81 -8.87 -2.48
C LEU A 39 -13.29 -9.23 -1.07
N VAL A 40 -12.62 -8.30 -0.38
CA VAL A 40 -12.26 -8.48 1.04
C VAL A 40 -13.51 -8.59 1.90
N VAL A 41 -14.49 -7.69 1.72
CA VAL A 41 -15.77 -7.73 2.44
C VAL A 41 -16.51 -9.03 2.15
N TRP A 42 -16.67 -9.39 0.88
CA TRP A 42 -17.33 -10.62 0.46
C TRP A 42 -16.66 -11.87 1.04
N SER A 43 -15.32 -11.94 0.99
CA SER A 43 -14.56 -13.08 1.54
C SER A 43 -14.77 -13.23 3.05
N TYR A 44 -14.79 -12.12 3.76
CA TYR A 44 -15.04 -12.14 5.20
C TYR A 44 -16.47 -12.59 5.52
N GLN A 45 -17.47 -12.12 4.76
CA GLN A 45 -18.86 -12.54 4.92
C GLN A 45 -19.06 -14.05 4.66
N GLN A 46 -18.30 -14.62 3.71
CA GLN A 46 -18.37 -16.06 3.39
C GLN A 46 -17.78 -16.96 4.47
N GLN A 47 -16.69 -16.56 5.10
CA GLN A 47 -15.91 -17.42 5.99
C GLN A 47 -15.77 -16.93 7.43
N GLY A 48 -16.05 -15.66 7.70
CA GLY A 48 -15.89 -15.06 9.03
C GLY A 48 -14.44 -15.05 9.55
N SER A 49 -13.46 -15.19 8.66
CA SER A 49 -12.05 -15.43 9.00
C SER A 49 -11.19 -14.24 8.59
N ALA A 50 -10.46 -13.68 9.56
CA ALA A 50 -9.47 -12.63 9.32
C ALA A 50 -8.26 -13.17 8.53
N LEU A 51 -7.90 -14.43 8.75
CA LEU A 51 -6.83 -15.08 7.98
C LEU A 51 -7.19 -15.21 6.51
N THR A 52 -8.44 -15.50 6.18
CA THR A 52 -8.94 -15.56 4.80
C THR A 52 -8.75 -14.22 4.08
N THR A 53 -9.15 -13.12 4.69
CA THR A 53 -8.98 -11.78 4.10
C THR A 53 -7.51 -11.35 4.03
N ALA A 54 -6.73 -11.70 5.04
CA ALA A 54 -5.29 -11.46 5.06
C ALA A 54 -4.56 -12.20 3.94
N LEU A 55 -4.93 -13.46 3.66
CA LEU A 55 -4.35 -14.25 2.56
C LEU A 55 -4.60 -13.63 1.19
N LEU A 56 -5.72 -12.93 0.96
CA LEU A 56 -5.93 -12.16 -0.28
C LEU A 56 -4.83 -11.12 -0.49
N SER A 57 -4.50 -10.37 0.55
CA SER A 57 -3.44 -9.37 0.52
C SER A 57 -2.05 -10.02 0.37
N VAL A 58 -1.80 -11.13 1.08
CA VAL A 58 -0.54 -11.89 0.94
C VAL A 58 -0.35 -12.36 -0.50
N CYS A 59 -1.38 -12.96 -1.11
CA CYS A 59 -1.32 -13.40 -2.50
C CYS A 59 -1.05 -12.25 -3.47
N SER A 60 -1.59 -11.06 -3.22
CA SER A 60 -1.34 -9.87 -4.04
C SER A 60 0.09 -9.33 -3.87
N TYR A 61 0.63 -9.31 -2.64
CA TYR A 61 1.95 -8.73 -2.34
C TYR A 61 3.13 -9.71 -2.51
N ALA A 62 2.90 -11.01 -2.33
CA ALA A 62 3.97 -12.01 -2.38
C ALA A 62 4.75 -12.01 -3.72
N PRO A 63 4.11 -11.94 -4.89
CA PRO A 63 4.82 -11.84 -6.17
C PRO A 63 5.72 -10.60 -6.24
N TYR A 64 5.25 -9.47 -5.71
CA TYR A 64 6.03 -8.24 -5.67
C TYR A 64 7.31 -8.41 -4.83
N VAL A 65 7.20 -8.98 -3.65
CA VAL A 65 8.36 -9.20 -2.77
C VAL A 65 9.40 -10.10 -3.42
N VAL A 66 8.95 -11.19 -4.09
CA VAL A 66 9.85 -12.17 -4.72
C VAL A 66 10.45 -11.64 -6.02
N LEU A 67 9.68 -10.93 -6.83
CA LEU A 67 10.04 -10.62 -8.22
C LEU A 67 10.44 -9.16 -8.44
N SER A 68 10.24 -8.26 -7.46
CA SER A 68 10.57 -6.83 -7.59
C SER A 68 12.05 -6.60 -7.96
N ILE A 69 12.94 -7.46 -7.47
CA ILE A 69 14.38 -7.43 -7.79
C ILE A 69 14.61 -7.64 -9.30
N PHE A 70 13.77 -8.46 -9.95
CA PHE A 70 13.89 -8.82 -11.37
C PHE A 70 13.02 -7.94 -12.28
N ALA A 71 11.95 -7.36 -11.76
CA ALA A 71 10.94 -6.63 -12.53
C ALA A 71 11.51 -5.43 -13.30
N GLY A 72 12.46 -4.70 -12.70
CA GLY A 72 13.13 -3.58 -13.34
C GLY A 72 13.89 -3.99 -14.60
N SER A 73 14.60 -5.13 -14.54
CA SER A 73 15.37 -5.64 -15.70
C SER A 73 14.49 -6.24 -16.80
N LEU A 74 13.33 -6.79 -16.44
CA LEU A 74 12.34 -7.31 -17.39
C LEU A 74 11.66 -6.17 -18.16
N GLY A 75 11.24 -5.12 -17.45
CA GLY A 75 10.58 -3.95 -18.05
C GLY A 75 11.45 -3.19 -19.07
N ASP A 76 12.77 -3.24 -18.91
CA ASP A 76 13.72 -2.60 -19.83
C ASP A 76 13.85 -3.33 -21.17
N ARG A 77 13.48 -4.63 -21.25
CA ARG A 77 13.63 -5.47 -22.44
C ARG A 77 12.38 -5.53 -23.33
N TRP A 78 11.22 -5.21 -22.80
CA TRP A 78 9.94 -5.36 -23.47
C TRP A 78 9.42 -4.03 -24.02
N ASN A 79 8.59 -4.11 -25.06
CA ASN A 79 7.87 -2.94 -25.57
C ASN A 79 6.89 -2.43 -24.49
N ARG A 80 7.19 -1.26 -23.93
CA ARG A 80 6.50 -0.68 -22.77
C ARG A 80 4.99 -0.57 -22.97
N ARG A 81 4.56 -0.13 -24.17
CA ARG A 81 3.13 -0.01 -24.50
C ARG A 81 2.45 -1.36 -24.51
N ARG A 82 3.04 -2.36 -25.16
CA ARG A 82 2.49 -3.72 -25.23
C ARG A 82 2.43 -4.36 -23.85
N THR A 83 3.46 -4.17 -23.05
CA THR A 83 3.51 -4.69 -21.68
C THR A 83 2.40 -4.10 -20.82
N MET A 84 2.18 -2.78 -20.83
CA MET A 84 1.09 -2.16 -20.09
C MET A 84 -0.28 -2.66 -20.57
N MET A 85 -0.50 -2.72 -21.90
CA MET A 85 -1.75 -3.24 -22.46
C MET A 85 -2.01 -4.69 -22.06
N LEU A 86 -0.98 -5.56 -22.08
CA LEU A 86 -1.11 -6.95 -21.68
C LEU A 86 -1.41 -7.08 -20.17
N CYS A 87 -0.76 -6.29 -19.34
CA CYS A 87 -1.02 -6.29 -17.88
C CYS A 87 -2.46 -5.82 -17.58
N ASP A 88 -2.90 -4.71 -18.19
CA ASP A 88 -4.26 -4.20 -18.02
C ASP A 88 -5.33 -5.17 -18.57
N ALA A 89 -5.08 -5.76 -19.75
CA ALA A 89 -5.96 -6.77 -20.35
C ALA A 89 -6.05 -8.04 -19.48
N PHE A 90 -4.93 -8.45 -18.90
CA PHE A 90 -4.89 -9.58 -17.99
C PHE A 90 -5.64 -9.29 -16.69
N ALA A 91 -5.47 -8.09 -16.11
CA ALA A 91 -6.23 -7.65 -14.95
C ALA A 91 -7.74 -7.64 -15.25
N ALA A 92 -8.16 -7.09 -16.40
CA ALA A 92 -9.55 -7.16 -16.84
C ALA A 92 -10.05 -8.61 -17.01
N GLY A 93 -9.21 -9.50 -17.55
CA GLY A 93 -9.51 -10.92 -17.69
C GLY A 93 -9.72 -11.63 -16.35
N THR A 94 -8.91 -11.33 -15.34
CA THR A 94 -9.08 -11.88 -13.99
C THR A 94 -10.35 -11.34 -13.31
N THR A 95 -10.65 -10.05 -13.45
CA THR A 95 -11.88 -9.45 -12.95
C THR A 95 -13.11 -10.03 -13.65
N LEU A 96 -13.05 -10.27 -14.97
CA LEU A 96 -14.11 -10.94 -15.73
C LEU A 96 -14.31 -12.38 -15.26
N ALA A 97 -13.22 -13.13 -14.98
CA ALA A 97 -13.31 -14.47 -14.44
C ALA A 97 -14.04 -14.49 -13.08
N VAL A 98 -13.75 -13.53 -12.20
CA VAL A 98 -14.48 -13.37 -10.93
C VAL A 98 -15.97 -13.14 -11.18
N LEU A 99 -16.34 -12.27 -12.12
CA LEU A 99 -17.74 -12.00 -12.46
C LEU A 99 -18.46 -13.23 -12.99
N CYS A 100 -17.81 -13.98 -13.90
CA CYS A 100 -18.38 -15.20 -14.46
C CYS A 100 -18.59 -16.27 -13.38
N LEU A 101 -17.62 -16.47 -12.49
CA LEU A 101 -17.71 -17.41 -11.38
C LEU A 101 -18.79 -17.01 -10.37
N LEU A 102 -18.92 -15.69 -10.09
CA LEU A 102 -19.96 -15.15 -9.22
C LEU A 102 -21.35 -15.42 -9.78
N ARG A 103 -21.58 -15.09 -11.06
CA ARG A 103 -22.86 -15.33 -11.75
C ARG A 103 -23.21 -16.80 -11.87
N ALA A 104 -22.19 -17.66 -12.05
CA ALA A 104 -22.40 -19.11 -12.07
C ALA A 104 -22.66 -19.72 -10.67
N GLY A 105 -22.61 -18.91 -9.60
CA GLY A 105 -22.74 -19.40 -8.22
C GLY A 105 -21.58 -20.32 -7.77
N ARG A 106 -20.44 -20.25 -8.46
CA ARG A 106 -19.26 -21.12 -8.23
C ARG A 106 -18.05 -20.36 -7.68
N LEU A 107 -18.21 -19.07 -7.36
CA LEU A 107 -17.13 -18.30 -6.79
C LEU A 107 -16.76 -18.83 -5.41
N ALA A 108 -15.51 -19.24 -5.22
CA ALA A 108 -14.96 -19.66 -3.95
C ALA A 108 -13.71 -18.82 -3.62
N VAL A 109 -13.38 -18.70 -2.33
CA VAL A 109 -12.29 -17.84 -1.87
C VAL A 109 -10.93 -18.25 -2.46
N TRP A 110 -10.69 -19.53 -2.69
CA TRP A 110 -9.44 -19.99 -3.29
C TRP A 110 -9.22 -19.48 -4.74
N HIS A 111 -10.31 -19.23 -5.50
CA HIS A 111 -10.21 -18.58 -6.81
C HIS A 111 -9.63 -17.17 -6.66
N LEU A 112 -10.07 -16.46 -5.62
CA LEU A 112 -9.58 -15.11 -5.34
C LEU A 112 -8.10 -15.10 -4.96
N TYR A 113 -7.61 -16.10 -4.23
CA TYR A 113 -6.18 -16.22 -3.92
C TYR A 113 -5.35 -16.36 -5.20
N ALA A 114 -5.74 -17.27 -6.09
CA ALA A 114 -5.05 -17.49 -7.35
C ALA A 114 -5.08 -16.24 -8.25
N LEU A 115 -6.25 -15.60 -8.39
CA LEU A 115 -6.41 -14.41 -9.22
C LEU A 115 -5.67 -13.19 -8.64
N ASN A 116 -5.66 -13.01 -7.31
CA ASN A 116 -4.87 -11.97 -6.66
C ASN A 116 -3.37 -12.19 -6.83
N ALA A 117 -2.88 -13.43 -6.74
CA ALA A 117 -1.47 -13.74 -6.97
C ALA A 117 -1.05 -13.41 -8.41
N LEU A 118 -1.88 -13.75 -9.39
CA LEU A 118 -1.67 -13.42 -10.80
C LEU A 118 -1.71 -11.90 -11.04
N ASN A 119 -2.65 -11.18 -10.44
CA ASN A 119 -2.72 -9.71 -10.52
C ASN A 119 -1.50 -9.06 -9.84
N GLY A 120 -1.06 -9.57 -8.69
CA GLY A 120 0.15 -9.11 -8.02
C GLY A 120 1.41 -9.27 -8.88
N LEU A 121 1.50 -10.38 -9.61
CA LEU A 121 2.57 -10.63 -10.58
C LEU A 121 2.55 -9.59 -11.72
N MET A 122 1.38 -9.34 -12.31
CA MET A 122 1.23 -8.35 -13.38
C MET A 122 1.56 -6.94 -12.89
N ASN A 123 1.07 -6.55 -11.72
CA ASN A 123 1.37 -5.26 -11.11
C ASN A 123 2.87 -5.05 -10.85
N THR A 124 3.59 -6.10 -10.44
CA THR A 124 5.04 -6.06 -10.23
C THR A 124 5.80 -5.69 -11.51
N ILE A 125 5.33 -6.17 -12.66
CA ILE A 125 5.90 -5.86 -13.98
C ILE A 125 5.43 -4.50 -14.48
N GLN A 126 4.16 -4.16 -14.29
CA GLN A 126 3.53 -2.96 -14.83
C GLN A 126 4.04 -1.68 -14.15
N GLN A 127 4.29 -1.71 -12.84
CA GLN A 127 4.68 -0.53 -12.08
C GLN A 127 5.93 0.19 -12.65
N PRO A 128 7.10 -0.47 -12.80
CA PRO A 128 8.28 0.19 -13.35
C PRO A 128 8.09 0.63 -14.81
N VAL A 129 7.35 -0.13 -15.60
CA VAL A 129 7.07 0.22 -17.01
C VAL A 129 6.20 1.47 -17.11
N SER A 130 5.17 1.59 -16.24
CA SER A 130 4.30 2.77 -16.15
C SER A 130 5.06 4.01 -15.68
N ASP A 131 6.02 3.86 -14.76
CA ASP A 131 6.85 4.95 -14.27
C ASP A 131 7.73 5.54 -15.37
N VAL A 132 8.35 4.66 -16.17
CA VAL A 132 9.14 5.08 -17.34
C VAL A 132 8.25 5.68 -18.42
N ALA A 133 7.10 5.08 -18.72
CA ALA A 133 6.16 5.59 -19.71
C ALA A 133 5.69 7.02 -19.37
N ALA A 134 5.33 7.26 -18.10
CA ALA A 134 4.97 8.58 -17.63
C ALA A 134 6.11 9.59 -17.82
N THR A 135 7.35 9.19 -17.51
CA THR A 135 8.54 10.04 -17.68
C THR A 135 8.80 10.40 -19.15
N LEU A 136 8.64 9.43 -20.06
CA LEU A 136 8.85 9.64 -21.51
C LEU A 136 7.80 10.55 -22.14
N LEU A 137 6.57 10.52 -21.66
CA LEU A 137 5.48 11.38 -22.13
C LEU A 137 5.54 12.79 -21.53
N THR A 138 6.29 12.99 -20.44
CA THR A 138 6.37 14.25 -19.71
C THR A 138 7.27 15.25 -20.43
N PRO A 139 6.79 16.46 -20.75
CA PRO A 139 7.66 17.55 -21.16
C PRO A 139 8.67 17.89 -20.05
N LYS A 140 9.93 18.18 -20.41
CA LYS A 140 11.05 18.37 -19.46
C LYS A 140 10.80 19.48 -18.42
N ASP A 141 10.05 20.50 -18.79
CA ASP A 141 9.68 21.66 -17.95
C ASP A 141 8.53 21.36 -16.98
N GLN A 142 7.83 20.21 -17.09
CA GLN A 142 6.61 19.91 -16.33
C GLN A 142 6.72 18.67 -15.41
N ALA A 143 7.92 18.17 -15.20
CA ALA A 143 8.16 16.98 -14.35
C ALA A 143 7.57 17.11 -12.94
N GLN A 144 7.61 18.32 -12.34
CA GLN A 144 7.01 18.57 -11.03
C GLN A 144 5.49 18.44 -11.05
N ARG A 145 4.81 18.96 -12.08
CA ARG A 145 3.36 18.85 -12.24
C ARG A 145 2.92 17.39 -12.42
N VAL A 146 3.67 16.62 -13.19
CA VAL A 146 3.42 15.18 -13.40
C VAL A 146 3.58 14.41 -12.08
N GLY A 147 4.63 14.69 -11.32
CA GLY A 147 4.79 14.13 -9.97
C GLY A 147 3.60 14.44 -9.05
N GLY A 148 3.14 15.70 -9.07
CA GLY A 148 1.96 16.14 -8.31
C GLY A 148 0.67 15.43 -8.71
N LEU A 149 0.41 15.29 -10.03
CA LEU A 149 -0.78 14.58 -10.53
C LEU A 149 -0.76 13.09 -10.18
N ARG A 150 0.40 12.44 -10.24
CA ARG A 150 0.55 11.03 -9.82
C ARG A 150 0.30 10.84 -8.33
N ALA A 151 0.85 11.73 -7.49
CA ALA A 151 0.59 11.71 -6.06
C ALA A 151 -0.90 11.95 -5.75
N LEU A 152 -1.53 12.88 -6.47
CA LEU A 152 -2.96 13.18 -6.36
C LEU A 152 -3.81 11.96 -6.72
N SER A 153 -3.53 11.27 -7.84
CA SER A 153 -4.30 10.07 -8.20
C SER A 153 -4.14 8.95 -7.18
N GLY A 154 -2.94 8.70 -6.67
CA GLY A 154 -2.70 7.73 -5.60
C GLY A 154 -3.51 8.05 -4.34
N SER A 155 -3.51 9.32 -3.93
CA SER A 155 -4.31 9.78 -2.78
C SER A 155 -5.81 9.65 -3.02
N LEU A 156 -6.29 10.00 -4.22
CA LEU A 156 -7.71 9.86 -4.57
C LEU A 156 -8.17 8.40 -4.60
N VAL A 157 -7.36 7.50 -5.15
CA VAL A 157 -7.66 6.06 -5.17
C VAL A 157 -7.75 5.50 -3.76
N THR A 158 -6.79 5.83 -2.91
CA THR A 158 -6.78 5.39 -1.50
C THR A 158 -7.95 5.96 -0.70
N LEU A 159 -8.30 7.21 -0.96
CA LEU A 159 -9.39 7.92 -0.26
C LEU A 159 -10.77 7.45 -0.73
N LEU A 160 -11.00 7.49 -2.05
CA LEU A 160 -12.33 7.28 -2.62
C LEU A 160 -12.64 5.80 -2.89
N GLY A 161 -11.63 4.97 -3.15
CA GLY A 161 -11.82 3.56 -3.49
C GLY A 161 -12.70 2.81 -2.49
N PRO A 162 -12.33 2.74 -1.20
CA PRO A 162 -13.14 2.03 -0.19
C PRO A 162 -14.52 2.66 0.04
N ALA A 163 -14.61 4.00 0.02
CA ALA A 163 -15.87 4.70 0.25
C ALA A 163 -16.88 4.47 -0.88
N LEU A 164 -16.42 4.61 -2.13
CA LEU A 164 -17.25 4.35 -3.31
C LEU A 164 -17.60 2.87 -3.44
N ALA A 165 -16.65 1.97 -3.11
CA ALA A 165 -16.91 0.54 -3.09
C ALA A 165 -18.00 0.18 -2.07
N ALA A 166 -17.88 0.68 -0.83
CA ALA A 166 -18.88 0.43 0.22
C ALA A 166 -20.26 0.98 -0.17
N ALA A 167 -20.32 2.18 -0.77
CA ALA A 167 -21.57 2.77 -1.26
C ALA A 167 -22.18 1.95 -2.40
N LEU A 168 -21.38 1.59 -3.42
CA LEU A 168 -21.86 0.84 -4.58
C LEU A 168 -22.24 -0.60 -4.20
N LEU A 169 -21.50 -1.24 -3.30
CA LEU A 169 -21.80 -2.56 -2.76
C LEU A 169 -23.16 -2.56 -2.03
N ALA A 170 -23.43 -1.53 -1.23
CA ALA A 170 -24.68 -1.39 -0.48
C ALA A 170 -25.89 -1.06 -1.39
N LEU A 171 -25.69 -0.34 -2.51
CA LEU A 171 -26.76 0.10 -3.41
C LEU A 171 -27.06 -0.92 -4.51
N ALA A 172 -26.04 -1.54 -5.08
CA ALA A 172 -26.17 -2.34 -6.30
C ALA A 172 -25.43 -3.69 -6.24
N GLY A 173 -24.79 -4.02 -5.11
CA GLY A 173 -24.12 -5.30 -4.87
C GLY A 173 -22.75 -5.44 -5.51
N LEU A 174 -22.15 -6.62 -5.30
CA LEU A 174 -20.79 -6.95 -5.75
C LEU A 174 -20.63 -6.93 -7.27
N GLU A 175 -21.65 -7.37 -8.01
CA GLU A 175 -21.60 -7.38 -9.48
C GLU A 175 -21.44 -5.99 -10.09
N ALA A 176 -22.07 -4.98 -9.50
CA ALA A 176 -21.97 -3.60 -9.98
C ALA A 176 -20.55 -3.03 -9.75
N VAL A 177 -19.92 -3.36 -8.65
CA VAL A 177 -18.52 -2.95 -8.37
C VAL A 177 -17.57 -3.58 -9.40
N ILE A 178 -17.73 -4.88 -9.66
CA ILE A 178 -16.91 -5.61 -10.63
C ILE A 178 -17.17 -5.08 -12.06
N ALA A 179 -18.41 -4.79 -12.41
CA ALA A 179 -18.75 -4.22 -13.73
C ALA A 179 -18.13 -2.83 -13.92
N PHE A 180 -18.11 -2.00 -12.89
CA PHE A 180 -17.45 -0.70 -12.92
C PHE A 180 -15.94 -0.84 -13.14
N ASP A 181 -15.26 -1.77 -12.45
CA ASP A 181 -13.83 -2.07 -12.64
C ASP A 181 -13.56 -2.52 -14.09
N LEU A 182 -14.34 -3.47 -14.61
CA LEU A 182 -14.23 -3.91 -16.00
C LEU A 182 -14.37 -2.76 -17.00
N PHE A 183 -15.32 -1.87 -16.79
CA PHE A 183 -15.52 -0.69 -17.63
C PHE A 183 -14.29 0.23 -17.62
N THR A 184 -13.76 0.53 -16.43
CA THR A 184 -12.57 1.40 -16.27
C THR A 184 -11.30 0.76 -16.82
N CYS A 185 -11.11 -0.55 -16.63
CA CYS A 185 -10.01 -1.30 -17.24
C CYS A 185 -10.10 -1.30 -18.78
N ALA A 186 -11.29 -1.53 -19.32
CA ALA A 186 -11.50 -1.48 -20.78
C ALA A 186 -11.16 -0.08 -21.34
N ALA A 187 -11.57 0.99 -20.67
CA ALA A 187 -11.24 2.36 -21.04
C ALA A 187 -9.71 2.60 -21.01
N ALA A 188 -8.99 2.06 -20.02
CA ALA A 188 -7.53 2.16 -19.93
C ALA A 188 -6.84 1.42 -21.09
N VAL A 189 -7.23 0.17 -21.37
CA VAL A 189 -6.67 -0.62 -22.49
C VAL A 189 -6.92 0.05 -23.83
N LEU A 190 -8.17 0.52 -24.07
CA LEU A 190 -8.53 1.21 -25.31
C LEU A 190 -7.75 2.52 -25.47
N SER A 191 -7.58 3.30 -24.41
CA SER A 191 -6.82 4.54 -24.46
C SER A 191 -5.35 4.31 -24.81
N LEU A 192 -4.71 3.29 -24.21
CA LEU A 192 -3.36 2.88 -24.54
C LEU A 192 -3.25 2.39 -26.00
N GLY A 193 -4.26 1.66 -26.46
CA GLY A 193 -4.33 1.12 -27.82
C GLY A 193 -4.51 2.17 -28.92
N LEU A 194 -5.35 3.18 -28.68
CA LEU A 194 -5.79 4.11 -29.70
C LEU A 194 -5.04 5.46 -29.66
N PHE A 195 -4.72 5.97 -28.48
CA PHE A 195 -4.27 7.35 -28.32
C PHE A 195 -2.81 7.51 -27.91
N ILE A 196 -2.14 6.44 -27.41
CA ILE A 196 -0.81 6.55 -26.84
C ILE A 196 0.21 5.81 -27.68
N ARG A 197 1.23 6.56 -28.14
CA ARG A 197 2.44 6.02 -28.79
C ARG A 197 3.62 6.31 -27.88
N LEU A 198 4.24 5.25 -27.34
CA LEU A 198 5.45 5.37 -26.54
C LEU A 198 6.67 5.23 -27.46
N PRO A 199 7.70 6.09 -27.31
CA PRO A 199 8.94 5.93 -28.05
C PRO A 199 9.63 4.63 -27.63
N GLU A 200 10.12 3.86 -28.62
CA GLU A 200 10.99 2.71 -28.37
C GLU A 200 12.41 3.23 -28.20
N GLU A 201 12.94 3.22 -27.00
CA GLU A 201 14.37 3.41 -26.78
C GLU A 201 15.07 2.06 -26.87
N PRO A 202 16.19 1.98 -27.65
CA PRO A 202 17.01 0.78 -27.63
C PRO A 202 17.57 0.55 -26.23
N ALA A 203 17.48 -0.68 -25.74
CA ALA A 203 18.10 -1.09 -24.50
C ALA A 203 19.62 -0.89 -24.58
N GLY A 204 20.13 0.21 -24.04
CA GLY A 204 21.53 0.59 -24.12
C GLY A 204 22.22 0.56 -22.75
N GLY A 205 23.26 -0.27 -22.64
CA GLY A 205 24.25 -0.23 -21.56
C GLY A 205 24.26 -1.45 -20.64
N ALA A 206 25.44 -2.04 -20.46
CA ALA A 206 25.69 -3.07 -19.47
C ALA A 206 25.50 -2.49 -18.05
N ARG A 207 24.40 -2.87 -17.39
CA ARG A 207 24.17 -2.53 -15.98
C ARG A 207 24.83 -3.58 -15.08
N PRO A 208 25.39 -3.19 -13.92
CA PRO A 208 25.97 -4.14 -12.97
C PRO A 208 24.92 -5.17 -12.55
N SER A 209 25.38 -6.39 -12.21
CA SER A 209 24.46 -7.46 -11.82
C SER A 209 23.65 -7.04 -10.58
N LEU A 210 22.35 -7.33 -10.58
CA LEU A 210 21.44 -6.94 -9.51
C LEU A 210 21.89 -7.48 -8.15
N THR A 211 22.42 -8.70 -8.13
CA THR A 211 22.95 -9.37 -6.94
C THR A 211 24.17 -8.64 -6.35
N GLN A 212 25.06 -8.13 -7.20
CA GLN A 212 26.22 -7.37 -6.76
C GLN A 212 25.81 -6.02 -6.18
N SER A 213 24.89 -5.32 -6.84
CA SER A 213 24.37 -4.03 -6.36
C SER A 213 23.62 -4.17 -5.02
N ALA A 214 22.83 -5.22 -4.85
CA ALA A 214 22.15 -5.52 -3.59
C ALA A 214 23.14 -5.85 -2.46
N GLY A 215 24.18 -6.65 -2.76
CA GLY A 215 25.24 -6.98 -1.80
C GLY A 215 26.02 -5.75 -1.33
N GLU A 216 26.32 -4.81 -2.23
CA GLU A 216 27.00 -3.57 -1.89
C GLU A 216 26.12 -2.64 -1.03
N GLY A 217 24.83 -2.52 -1.36
CA GLY A 217 23.86 -1.76 -0.56
C GLY A 217 23.72 -2.32 0.86
N LEU A 218 23.62 -3.64 0.99
CA LEU A 218 23.53 -4.31 2.29
C LEU A 218 24.82 -4.14 3.11
N ARG A 219 25.98 -4.29 2.49
CA ARG A 219 27.29 -4.06 3.15
C ARG A 219 27.42 -2.62 3.65
N TRP A 220 26.98 -1.65 2.87
CA TRP A 220 26.96 -0.25 3.28
C TRP A 220 26.05 -0.02 4.49
N LEU A 221 24.86 -0.63 4.51
CA LEU A 221 23.94 -0.57 5.67
C LEU A 221 24.56 -1.16 6.93
N TRP A 222 25.22 -2.30 6.81
CA TRP A 222 25.93 -2.91 7.95
C TRP A 222 27.06 -2.04 8.51
N ALA A 223 27.72 -1.26 7.65
CA ALA A 223 28.73 -0.29 8.07
C ALA A 223 28.10 0.96 8.71
N ASN A 224 26.87 1.34 8.32
CA ASN A 224 26.16 2.53 8.80
C ASN A 224 24.99 2.14 9.71
N ARG A 225 25.31 1.71 10.92
CA ARG A 225 24.35 1.14 11.88
C ARG A 225 23.15 2.01 12.18
N GLY A 226 23.29 3.34 12.30
CA GLY A 226 22.15 4.23 12.56
C GLY A 226 21.12 4.23 11.44
N VAL A 227 21.55 4.15 10.17
CA VAL A 227 20.65 4.02 9.01
C VAL A 227 19.99 2.65 9.00
N LEU A 228 20.75 1.58 9.33
CA LEU A 228 20.20 0.23 9.45
C LEU A 228 19.13 0.16 10.54
N ASP A 229 19.42 0.71 11.73
CA ASP A 229 18.50 0.71 12.87
C ASP A 229 17.21 1.48 12.54
N LEU A 230 17.29 2.60 11.79
CA LEU A 230 16.12 3.30 11.28
C LEU A 230 15.28 2.44 10.31
N ILE A 231 15.94 1.70 9.40
CA ILE A 231 15.26 0.80 8.45
C ILE A 231 14.60 -0.36 9.19
N LEU A 232 15.26 -0.94 10.18
CA LEU A 232 14.70 -2.01 11.01
C LEU A 232 13.51 -1.51 11.84
N PHE A 233 13.60 -0.30 12.39
CA PHE A 233 12.46 0.34 13.04
C PHE A 233 11.24 0.38 12.13
N LEU A 234 11.41 0.87 10.92
CA LEU A 234 10.32 0.95 9.94
C LEU A 234 9.83 -0.43 9.49
N ALA A 235 10.71 -1.42 9.40
CA ALA A 235 10.32 -2.80 9.12
C ALA A 235 9.43 -3.38 10.23
N CYS A 236 9.75 -3.12 11.49
CA CYS A 236 8.90 -3.48 12.63
C CYS A 236 7.54 -2.76 12.60
N ILE A 237 7.53 -1.47 12.29
CA ILE A 237 6.30 -0.69 12.15
C ILE A 237 5.45 -1.21 11.00
N ASN A 238 6.05 -1.53 9.83
CA ASN A 238 5.32 -2.11 8.69
C ASN A 238 4.71 -3.48 9.02
N LEU A 239 5.42 -4.31 9.81
CA LEU A 239 4.89 -5.58 10.30
C LEU A 239 3.59 -5.35 11.11
N ILE A 240 3.65 -4.45 12.08
CA ILE A 240 2.52 -4.10 12.95
C ILE A 240 1.38 -3.46 12.14
N ALA A 241 1.68 -2.54 11.22
CA ALA A 241 0.70 -1.91 10.34
C ALA A 241 0.03 -2.93 9.40
N SER A 242 0.75 -3.97 8.99
CA SER A 242 0.16 -5.06 8.19
C SER A 242 -0.74 -5.98 9.01
N MET A 243 -0.41 -6.21 10.29
CA MET A 243 -1.30 -6.91 11.23
C MET A 243 -2.59 -6.09 11.48
N TYR A 244 -2.47 -4.76 11.62
CA TYR A 244 -3.60 -3.84 11.66
C TYR A 244 -4.52 -4.00 10.45
N ASN A 245 -3.95 -3.93 9.24
CA ASN A 245 -4.71 -4.06 7.99
C ASN A 245 -5.41 -5.42 7.84
N ALA A 246 -4.78 -6.51 8.32
CA ALA A 246 -5.38 -7.84 8.33
C ALA A 246 -6.59 -7.95 9.27
N ALA A 247 -6.51 -7.29 10.43
CA ALA A 247 -7.52 -7.39 11.48
C ALA A 247 -8.65 -6.36 11.35
N LEU A 248 -8.43 -5.24 10.64
CA LEU A 248 -9.40 -4.15 10.54
C LEU A 248 -10.75 -4.58 9.95
N PRO A 249 -10.82 -5.35 8.84
CA PRO A 249 -12.09 -5.87 8.35
C PRO A 249 -12.79 -6.78 9.37
N ALA A 250 -12.03 -7.68 10.01
CA ALA A 250 -12.57 -8.58 11.03
C ALA A 250 -13.16 -7.81 12.22
N LEU A 251 -12.50 -6.74 12.66
CA LEU A 251 -13.00 -5.89 13.75
C LEU A 251 -14.30 -5.19 13.35
N LEU A 252 -14.30 -4.47 12.24
CA LEU A 252 -15.40 -3.57 11.89
C LEU A 252 -16.62 -4.31 11.32
N LEU A 253 -16.42 -5.44 10.63
CA LEU A 253 -17.53 -6.22 10.06
C LEU A 253 -18.25 -7.07 11.13
N SER A 254 -17.58 -7.42 12.23
CA SER A 254 -18.17 -8.24 13.29
C SER A 254 -18.70 -7.47 14.50
N ARG A 255 -18.36 -6.17 14.63
CA ARG A 255 -18.80 -5.34 15.76
C ARG A 255 -20.27 -4.89 15.62
N PRO A 256 -21.03 -4.80 16.72
CA PRO A 256 -22.34 -4.15 16.74
C PRO A 256 -22.23 -2.70 16.29
N GLY A 257 -23.08 -2.29 15.35
CA GLY A 257 -23.00 -0.96 14.72
C GLY A 257 -21.88 -0.79 13.69
N GLY A 258 -21.16 -1.88 13.39
CA GLY A 258 -20.16 -1.95 12.31
C GLY A 258 -20.78 -2.27 10.94
N GLY A 259 -20.05 -2.99 10.13
CA GLY A 259 -20.44 -3.42 8.78
C GLY A 259 -19.66 -2.72 7.68
N GLU A 260 -20.07 -2.94 6.43
CA GLU A 260 -19.38 -2.44 5.23
C GLU A 260 -19.26 -0.91 5.21
N ARG A 261 -20.35 -0.22 5.60
CA ARG A 261 -20.38 1.25 5.67
C ARG A 261 -19.41 1.79 6.71
N ALA A 262 -19.31 1.13 7.87
CA ALA A 262 -18.39 1.51 8.92
C ALA A 262 -16.93 1.32 8.48
N LEU A 263 -16.62 0.18 7.82
CA LEU A 263 -15.29 -0.08 7.25
C LEU A 263 -14.93 0.96 6.18
N GLY A 264 -15.85 1.26 5.26
CA GLY A 264 -15.67 2.29 4.24
C GLY A 264 -15.47 3.69 4.85
N ALA A 265 -16.25 4.06 5.88
CA ALA A 265 -16.13 5.35 6.57
C ALA A 265 -14.79 5.49 7.30
N VAL A 266 -14.33 4.46 8.00
CA VAL A 266 -13.02 4.46 8.68
C VAL A 266 -11.89 4.60 7.66
N GLN A 267 -11.93 3.87 6.55
CA GLN A 267 -10.93 3.99 5.50
C GLN A 267 -10.97 5.36 4.78
N LEU A 268 -12.15 5.94 4.59
CA LEU A 268 -12.29 7.31 4.09
C LEU A 268 -11.62 8.32 5.05
N CYS A 269 -11.87 8.21 6.35
CA CYS A 269 -11.26 9.05 7.38
C CYS A 269 -9.71 8.88 7.40
N THR A 270 -9.23 7.65 7.25
CA THR A 270 -7.80 7.34 7.08
C THR A 270 -7.20 8.10 5.89
N GLY A 271 -7.86 8.02 4.71
CA GLY A 271 -7.41 8.71 3.50
C GLY A 271 -7.43 10.23 3.63
N LEU A 272 -8.48 10.81 4.25
CA LEU A 272 -8.57 12.25 4.53
C LEU A 272 -7.48 12.71 5.48
N ALA A 273 -7.22 11.96 6.53
CA ALA A 273 -6.15 12.25 7.48
C ALA A 273 -4.76 12.21 6.82
N HIS A 274 -4.52 11.20 5.98
CA HIS A 274 -3.28 11.09 5.21
C HIS A 274 -3.09 12.27 4.25
N LEU A 275 -4.16 12.68 3.57
CA LEU A 275 -4.14 13.86 2.69
C LEU A 275 -3.86 15.15 3.48
N ALA A 276 -4.56 15.36 4.60
CA ALA A 276 -4.34 16.52 5.47
C ALA A 276 -2.90 16.56 6.02
N GLY A 277 -2.36 15.41 6.46
CA GLY A 277 -0.97 15.28 6.88
C GLY A 277 0.02 15.59 5.76
N SER A 278 -0.25 15.15 4.53
CA SER A 278 0.58 15.46 3.36
C SER A 278 0.58 16.95 3.02
N LEU A 279 -0.57 17.61 3.13
CA LEU A 279 -0.67 19.07 2.97
C LEU A 279 0.09 19.80 4.09
N ALA A 280 -0.02 19.33 5.33
CA ALA A 280 0.70 19.92 6.46
C ALA A 280 2.22 19.91 6.24
N VAL A 281 2.77 18.83 5.65
CA VAL A 281 4.20 18.74 5.31
C VAL A 281 4.64 19.85 4.36
N THR A 282 3.78 20.28 3.43
CA THR A 282 4.14 21.33 2.45
C THR A 282 4.17 22.73 3.06
N VAL A 283 3.45 22.96 4.15
CA VAL A 283 3.30 24.25 4.80
C VAL A 283 4.21 24.40 6.03
N LEU A 284 4.45 23.29 6.73
CA LEU A 284 5.25 23.31 7.96
C LEU A 284 6.74 23.50 7.65
N PRO A 285 7.44 24.36 8.42
CA PRO A 285 8.88 24.52 8.29
C PRO A 285 9.61 23.23 8.70
N PRO A 286 10.82 22.98 8.16
CA PRO A 286 11.61 21.81 8.53
C PRO A 286 11.87 21.79 10.04
N PRO A 287 11.66 20.63 10.71
CA PRO A 287 11.80 20.51 12.15
C PRO A 287 13.28 20.60 12.57
N ARG A 288 13.52 21.07 13.80
CA ARG A 288 14.88 21.09 14.41
C ARG A 288 15.47 19.68 14.59
N SER A 289 14.63 18.67 14.81
CA SER A 289 15.02 17.28 14.97
C SER A 289 14.05 16.38 14.19
N ARG A 290 14.55 15.76 13.11
CA ARG A 290 13.77 14.83 12.28
C ARG A 290 13.53 13.50 12.97
N VAL A 291 14.54 12.99 13.68
CA VAL A 291 14.43 11.74 14.46
C VAL A 291 13.34 11.88 15.53
N ARG A 292 13.27 13.02 16.22
CA ARG A 292 12.20 13.29 17.19
C ARG A 292 10.83 13.25 16.55
N VAL A 293 10.67 13.89 15.39
CA VAL A 293 9.39 13.89 14.65
C VAL A 293 9.02 12.48 14.22
N ILE A 294 9.97 11.71 13.65
CA ILE A 294 9.73 10.32 13.24
C ILE A 294 9.25 9.48 14.43
N CYS A 295 10.00 9.48 15.52
CA CYS A 295 9.67 8.68 16.70
C CYS A 295 8.35 9.13 17.37
N SER A 296 8.09 10.43 17.49
CA SER A 296 6.86 10.93 18.12
C SER A 296 5.62 10.70 17.25
N SER A 297 5.72 10.88 15.93
CA SER A 297 4.62 10.60 14.99
C SER A 297 4.23 9.13 15.01
N LEU A 298 5.21 8.22 14.96
CA LEU A 298 4.95 6.78 15.03
C LEU A 298 4.44 6.34 16.40
N LEU A 299 4.98 6.89 17.48
CA LEU A 299 4.49 6.61 18.83
C LEU A 299 3.02 7.02 18.98
N LEU A 300 2.67 8.22 18.52
CA LEU A 300 1.29 8.71 18.55
C LEU A 300 0.38 7.81 17.70
N SER A 301 0.77 7.51 16.46
CA SER A 301 0.00 6.65 15.56
C SER A 301 -0.21 5.26 16.18
N MET A 302 0.87 4.56 16.56
CA MET A 302 0.78 3.18 17.02
C MET A 302 0.05 3.03 18.36
N SER A 303 0.21 3.98 19.29
CA SER A 303 -0.43 3.90 20.60
C SER A 303 -1.90 4.31 20.56
N THR A 304 -2.24 5.45 19.94
CA THR A 304 -3.58 6.03 20.03
C THR A 304 -4.59 5.36 19.11
N GLU A 305 -4.26 5.17 17.83
CA GLU A 305 -5.18 4.58 16.86
C GLU A 305 -5.60 3.17 17.25
N ASN A 306 -4.60 2.31 17.48
CA ASN A 306 -4.87 0.91 17.78
C ASN A 306 -5.67 0.75 19.09
N LEU A 307 -5.38 1.58 20.10
CA LEU A 307 -6.12 1.59 21.35
C LEU A 307 -7.57 2.06 21.16
N ILE A 308 -7.77 3.14 20.41
CA ILE A 308 -9.12 3.67 20.13
C ILE A 308 -9.94 2.67 19.32
N LEU A 309 -9.34 2.00 18.32
CA LEU A 309 -10.02 0.96 17.55
C LEU A 309 -10.36 -0.26 18.41
N ALA A 310 -9.47 -0.68 19.31
CA ALA A 310 -9.72 -1.78 20.24
C ALA A 310 -10.91 -1.51 21.17
N LEU A 311 -10.98 -0.31 21.75
CA LEU A 311 -11.95 0.08 22.76
C LEU A 311 -13.20 0.73 22.20
N GLY A 312 -13.15 1.27 20.97
CA GLY A 312 -14.24 1.97 20.32
C GLY A 312 -15.45 1.07 20.09
N ARG A 313 -16.65 1.66 20.24
CA ARG A 313 -17.95 0.96 20.08
C ARG A 313 -18.87 1.64 19.08
N SER A 314 -18.40 2.68 18.39
CA SER A 314 -19.21 3.44 17.43
C SER A 314 -18.35 3.93 16.27
N VAL A 315 -18.98 4.12 15.12
CA VAL A 315 -18.30 4.58 13.90
C VAL A 315 -17.55 5.91 14.09
N PRO A 316 -18.12 6.95 14.75
CA PRO A 316 -17.37 8.19 14.98
C PRO A 316 -16.09 8.00 15.79
N VAL A 317 -16.10 7.11 16.79
CA VAL A 317 -14.91 6.82 17.62
C VAL A 317 -13.85 6.11 16.79
N TRP A 318 -14.22 5.14 15.96
CA TRP A 318 -13.29 4.45 15.05
C TRP A 318 -12.69 5.41 14.02
N CYS A 319 -13.53 6.30 13.46
CA CYS A 319 -13.07 7.35 12.55
C CYS A 319 -12.09 8.32 13.23
N ALA A 320 -12.37 8.74 14.48
CA ALA A 320 -11.45 9.58 15.22
C ALA A 320 -10.10 8.90 15.47
N GLY A 321 -10.11 7.60 15.82
CA GLY A 321 -8.90 6.80 15.94
C GLY A 321 -8.09 6.78 14.66
N ALA A 322 -8.74 6.49 13.53
CA ALA A 322 -8.10 6.48 12.21
C ALA A 322 -7.50 7.85 11.82
N VAL A 323 -8.21 8.94 12.10
CA VAL A 323 -7.69 10.30 11.84
C VAL A 323 -6.44 10.57 12.68
N LEU A 324 -6.47 10.28 13.98
CA LEU A 324 -5.33 10.50 14.87
C LEU A 324 -4.09 9.67 14.48
N GLY A 325 -4.31 8.43 14.05
CA GLY A 325 -3.22 7.55 13.63
C GLY A 325 -2.58 7.97 12.31
N TRP A 326 -3.37 8.26 11.30
CA TRP A 326 -2.87 8.46 9.94
C TRP A 326 -2.46 9.90 9.62
N LEU A 327 -2.89 10.88 10.40
CA LEU A 327 -2.55 12.29 10.19
C LEU A 327 -1.04 12.54 10.24
N THR A 328 -0.33 11.85 11.13
CA THR A 328 1.11 12.07 11.36
C THR A 328 2.01 11.22 10.46
N VAL A 329 1.48 10.20 9.78
CA VAL A 329 2.25 9.27 8.93
C VAL A 329 2.96 9.98 7.76
N PRO A 330 2.34 10.90 7.00
CA PRO A 330 3.03 11.63 5.94
C PRO A 330 4.15 12.52 6.46
N VAL A 331 3.94 13.13 7.62
CA VAL A 331 4.97 13.98 8.28
C VAL A 331 6.18 13.13 8.67
N MET A 332 5.94 11.96 9.21
CA MET A 332 6.99 10.97 9.51
C MET A 332 7.73 10.57 8.24
N SER A 333 7.01 10.17 7.19
CA SER A 333 7.60 9.68 5.94
C SER A 333 8.48 10.72 5.26
N ALA A 334 8.02 11.97 5.19
CA ALA A 334 8.79 13.07 4.60
C ALA A 334 10.10 13.36 5.36
N ASN A 335 10.04 13.34 6.70
CA ASN A 335 11.23 13.55 7.53
C ASN A 335 12.22 12.39 7.43
N MET A 336 11.72 11.15 7.33
CA MET A 336 12.52 9.96 7.11
C MET A 336 13.24 10.01 5.75
N ASP A 337 12.51 10.28 4.67
CA ASP A 337 13.10 10.35 3.33
C ASP A 337 14.14 11.48 3.24
N ALA A 338 13.89 12.61 3.88
CA ALA A 338 14.85 13.69 3.95
C ALA A 338 16.10 13.31 4.74
N LEU A 339 15.96 12.59 5.86
CA LEU A 339 17.09 12.11 6.68
C LEU A 339 17.93 11.11 5.89
N LEU A 340 17.31 10.15 5.23
CA LEU A 340 18.00 9.15 4.41
C LEU A 340 18.77 9.79 3.24
N ARG A 341 18.14 10.74 2.52
CA ARG A 341 18.80 11.47 1.42
C ARG A 341 20.02 12.24 1.88
N LEU A 342 20.03 12.79 3.09
CA LEU A 342 21.15 13.52 3.64
C LEU A 342 22.30 12.60 4.07
N ARG A 343 22.01 11.38 4.49
CA ARG A 343 22.99 10.43 5.04
C ARG A 343 23.55 9.46 4.03
N ILE A 344 22.82 9.16 2.97
CA ILE A 344 23.24 8.19 1.95
C ILE A 344 23.91 8.95 0.80
N PRO A 345 25.22 8.66 0.51
CA PRO A 345 25.90 9.23 -0.65
C PRO A 345 25.13 8.99 -1.94
N VAL A 346 25.10 9.97 -2.86
CA VAL A 346 24.29 9.93 -4.09
C VAL A 346 24.57 8.67 -4.91
N GLU A 347 25.84 8.25 -4.98
CA GLU A 347 26.31 7.07 -5.72
C GLU A 347 25.77 5.75 -5.14
N MET A 348 25.44 5.74 -3.84
CA MET A 348 24.94 4.57 -3.11
C MET A 348 23.41 4.57 -2.94
N GLN A 349 22.73 5.70 -3.21
CA GLN A 349 21.29 5.82 -2.94
C GLN A 349 20.47 4.72 -3.61
N GLY A 350 20.71 4.44 -4.89
CA GLY A 350 19.96 3.40 -5.60
C GLY A 350 20.12 2.01 -4.97
N ARG A 351 21.34 1.64 -4.57
CA ARG A 351 21.65 0.33 -3.97
C ARG A 351 21.09 0.20 -2.55
N VAL A 352 21.22 1.26 -1.76
CA VAL A 352 20.73 1.31 -0.37
C VAL A 352 19.20 1.35 -0.34
N TYR A 353 18.55 2.12 -1.23
CA TYR A 353 17.08 2.12 -1.33
C TYR A 353 16.53 0.77 -1.79
N ALA A 354 17.21 0.07 -2.70
CA ALA A 354 16.82 -1.29 -3.08
C ALA A 354 16.87 -2.25 -1.90
N ALA A 355 17.97 -2.24 -1.13
CA ALA A 355 18.10 -3.04 0.09
C ALA A 355 17.05 -2.68 1.15
N ARG A 356 16.81 -1.37 1.38
CA ARG A 356 15.76 -0.86 2.26
C ARG A 356 14.39 -1.41 1.86
N ASN A 357 14.02 -1.27 0.59
CA ASN A 357 12.71 -1.69 0.09
C ASN A 357 12.50 -3.20 0.29
N THR A 358 13.52 -4.01 0.03
CA THR A 358 13.45 -5.45 0.29
C THR A 358 13.19 -5.74 1.78
N MET A 359 13.96 -5.11 2.68
CA MET A 359 13.80 -5.32 4.13
C MET A 359 12.44 -4.85 4.66
N GLN A 360 11.91 -3.74 4.14
CA GLN A 360 10.63 -3.20 4.57
C GLN A 360 9.43 -3.95 3.99
N PHE A 361 9.46 -4.27 2.69
CA PHE A 361 8.31 -4.89 2.04
C PHE A 361 8.17 -6.38 2.33
N PHE A 362 9.27 -7.07 2.68
CA PHE A 362 9.21 -8.46 3.13
C PHE A 362 8.36 -8.64 4.39
N THR A 363 8.31 -7.64 5.27
CA THR A 363 7.51 -7.70 6.50
C THR A 363 6.01 -7.58 6.26
N ILE A 364 5.58 -7.05 5.11
CA ILE A 364 4.15 -6.84 4.80
C ILE A 364 3.39 -8.17 4.71
N PRO A 365 3.76 -9.14 3.85
CA PRO A 365 3.08 -10.44 3.82
C PRO A 365 3.12 -11.17 5.15
N LEU A 366 4.25 -11.09 5.87
CA LEU A 366 4.39 -11.69 7.20
C LEU A 366 3.41 -11.06 8.20
N GLY A 367 3.27 -9.74 8.20
CA GLY A 367 2.33 -9.05 9.08
C GLY A 367 0.88 -9.41 8.79
N TYR A 368 0.49 -9.49 7.52
CA TYR A 368 -0.84 -9.97 7.14
C TYR A 368 -1.12 -11.40 7.62
N LEU A 369 -0.17 -12.33 7.38
CA LEU A 369 -0.30 -13.71 7.83
C LEU A 369 -0.40 -13.82 9.36
N LEU A 370 0.52 -13.17 10.07
CA LEU A 370 0.55 -13.16 11.53
C LEU A 370 -0.72 -12.52 12.10
N GLY A 371 -1.14 -11.39 11.56
CA GLY A 371 -2.34 -10.69 12.01
C GLY A 371 -3.59 -11.55 11.86
N GLY A 372 -3.83 -12.11 10.67
CA GLY A 372 -4.98 -12.97 10.42
C GLY A 372 -4.94 -14.25 11.28
N TRP A 373 -3.77 -14.91 11.37
CA TRP A 373 -3.59 -16.11 12.17
C TRP A 373 -3.81 -15.84 13.67
N LEU A 374 -3.26 -14.76 14.19
CA LEU A 374 -3.43 -14.38 15.59
C LEU A 374 -4.89 -14.08 15.93
N VAL A 375 -5.63 -13.37 15.05
CA VAL A 375 -7.06 -13.12 15.26
C VAL A 375 -7.81 -14.46 15.37
N ASP A 376 -7.67 -15.34 14.36
CA ASP A 376 -8.52 -16.51 14.24
C ASP A 376 -8.11 -17.66 15.16
N ARG A 377 -6.81 -17.86 15.38
CA ARG A 377 -6.30 -19.03 16.12
C ARG A 377 -5.91 -18.76 17.57
N VAL A 378 -5.72 -17.49 17.94
CA VAL A 378 -5.29 -17.13 19.30
C VAL A 378 -6.33 -16.23 19.95
N CYS A 379 -6.59 -15.06 19.39
CA CYS A 379 -7.39 -14.03 20.05
C CYS A 379 -8.88 -14.39 20.10
N ALA A 380 -9.46 -14.91 19.00
CA ALA A 380 -10.87 -15.29 18.97
C ALA A 380 -11.18 -16.48 19.91
N PRO A 381 -10.39 -17.58 19.93
CA PRO A 381 -10.60 -18.65 20.91
C PRO A 381 -10.41 -18.19 22.36
N LEU A 382 -9.40 -17.33 22.63
CA LEU A 382 -9.20 -16.77 23.97
C LEU A 382 -10.41 -15.96 24.44
N MET A 383 -10.99 -15.14 23.57
CA MET A 383 -12.18 -14.36 23.91
C MET A 383 -13.43 -15.25 24.04
N ALA A 384 -13.55 -16.29 23.21
CA ALA A 384 -14.67 -17.23 23.29
C ALA A 384 -14.66 -18.08 24.59
N ALA A 385 -13.48 -18.40 25.10
CA ALA A 385 -13.31 -19.15 26.34
C ALA A 385 -13.66 -18.32 27.60
N GLN A 386 -13.77 -16.98 27.47
CA GLN A 386 -14.11 -16.11 28.58
C GLN A 386 -15.61 -15.99 28.76
N GLY A 387 -16.04 -15.98 30.03
CA GLY A 387 -17.44 -15.72 30.37
C GLY A 387 -17.87 -14.29 30.01
N PRO A 388 -19.21 -14.05 29.92
CA PRO A 388 -19.73 -12.72 29.57
C PRO A 388 -19.33 -11.65 30.60
N ASP A 389 -19.08 -12.03 31.83
CA ASP A 389 -18.71 -11.15 32.93
C ASP A 389 -17.21 -10.95 33.12
N ALA A 390 -16.38 -11.63 32.33
CA ALA A 390 -14.94 -11.47 32.43
C ALA A 390 -14.52 -10.02 32.12
N PRO A 391 -13.52 -9.48 32.85
CA PRO A 391 -13.08 -8.09 32.69
C PRO A 391 -12.69 -7.76 31.22
N LEU A 392 -12.05 -8.69 30.53
CA LEU A 392 -11.62 -8.53 29.16
C LEU A 392 -12.83 -8.49 28.19
N THR A 393 -13.85 -9.32 28.44
CA THR A 393 -15.09 -9.34 27.65
C THR A 393 -15.91 -8.06 27.86
N ARG A 394 -15.94 -7.55 29.08
CA ARG A 394 -16.58 -6.24 29.37
C ARG A 394 -15.87 -5.08 28.69
N LEU A 395 -14.53 -5.12 28.61
CA LEU A 395 -13.73 -4.07 28.03
C LEU A 395 -13.81 -4.10 26.48
N LEU A 396 -13.55 -5.26 25.87
CA LEU A 396 -13.40 -5.40 24.41
C LEU A 396 -14.70 -5.77 23.69
N GLY A 397 -15.73 -6.21 24.40
CA GLY A 397 -16.95 -6.76 23.81
C GLY A 397 -16.76 -8.21 23.37
N ARG A 398 -17.88 -8.92 23.15
CA ARG A 398 -17.88 -10.32 22.70
C ARG A 398 -17.72 -10.40 21.17
N ASP A 399 -18.58 -9.68 20.47
CA ASP A 399 -18.56 -9.65 19.01
C ASP A 399 -17.39 -8.80 18.52
N GLY A 400 -16.54 -9.38 17.69
CA GLY A 400 -15.29 -8.76 17.25
C GLY A 400 -14.20 -8.67 18.33
N GLY A 401 -14.43 -9.26 19.51
CA GLY A 401 -13.50 -9.21 20.65
C GLY A 401 -12.12 -9.78 20.34
N GLY A 402 -12.04 -10.84 19.51
CA GLY A 402 -10.76 -11.41 19.08
C GLY A 402 -9.91 -10.41 18.28
N ALA A 403 -10.49 -9.74 17.30
CA ALA A 403 -9.80 -8.70 16.56
C ALA A 403 -9.43 -7.51 17.45
N ALA A 404 -10.35 -7.09 18.37
CA ALA A 404 -10.07 -6.04 19.32
C ALA A 404 -8.91 -6.37 20.28
N LEU A 405 -8.78 -7.62 20.69
CA LEU A 405 -7.66 -8.10 21.51
C LEU A 405 -6.34 -7.99 20.74
N LEU A 406 -6.33 -8.32 19.43
CA LEU A 406 -5.16 -8.10 18.61
C LEU A 406 -4.81 -6.62 18.50
N PHE A 407 -5.80 -5.72 18.30
CA PHE A 407 -5.58 -4.28 18.27
C PHE A 407 -4.95 -3.76 19.56
N LEU A 408 -5.38 -4.26 20.71
CA LEU A 408 -4.76 -3.94 22.00
C LEU A 408 -3.31 -4.44 22.07
N ALA A 409 -3.05 -5.67 21.61
CA ALA A 409 -1.71 -6.25 21.59
C ALA A 409 -0.76 -5.48 20.68
N ILE A 410 -1.21 -5.10 19.47
CA ILE A 410 -0.37 -4.31 18.55
C ILE A 410 -0.19 -2.85 19.00
N ALA A 411 -1.16 -2.28 19.74
CA ALA A 411 -0.99 -0.98 20.38
C ALA A 411 0.17 -1.03 21.39
N LEU A 412 0.19 -2.05 22.23
CA LEU A 412 1.28 -2.25 23.20
C LEU A 412 2.62 -2.55 22.50
N ALA A 413 2.62 -3.50 21.58
CA ALA A 413 3.85 -3.86 20.82
C ALA A 413 4.41 -2.67 20.04
N GLY A 414 3.56 -1.92 19.32
CA GLY A 414 3.97 -0.72 18.58
C GLY A 414 4.51 0.38 19.49
N THR A 415 3.87 0.58 20.64
CA THR A 415 4.36 1.53 21.65
C THR A 415 5.74 1.13 22.16
N LEU A 416 5.94 -0.15 22.51
CA LEU A 416 7.22 -0.66 23.01
C LEU A 416 8.32 -0.55 21.93
N VAL A 417 8.02 -0.87 20.68
CA VAL A 417 8.94 -0.71 19.55
C VAL A 417 9.35 0.77 19.41
N CYS A 418 8.38 1.69 19.41
CA CYS A 418 8.64 3.12 19.30
C CYS A 418 9.49 3.65 20.48
N LEU A 419 9.21 3.22 21.69
CA LEU A 419 9.99 3.61 22.87
C LEU A 419 11.40 3.02 22.84
N GLY A 420 11.56 1.76 22.43
CA GLY A 420 12.86 1.09 22.29
C GLY A 420 13.77 1.83 21.30
N PHE A 421 13.26 2.11 20.09
CA PHE A 421 14.03 2.86 19.09
C PHE A 421 14.23 4.33 19.45
N ARG A 422 13.31 4.96 20.18
CA ARG A 422 13.53 6.31 20.72
C ARG A 422 14.69 6.37 21.74
N ALA A 423 14.94 5.27 22.46
CA ALA A 423 16.05 5.15 23.40
C ALA A 423 17.39 4.84 22.71
N ASP A 424 17.38 4.44 21.44
CA ASP A 424 18.59 4.11 20.68
C ASP A 424 19.42 5.36 20.36
N ARG A 425 20.63 5.43 20.91
CA ARG A 425 21.55 6.56 20.71
C ARG A 425 22.00 6.70 19.24
N ARG A 426 22.12 5.59 18.50
CA ARG A 426 22.57 5.59 17.10
C ARG A 426 21.61 6.33 16.18
N LEU A 427 20.29 6.28 16.46
CA LEU A 427 19.33 7.06 15.71
C LEU A 427 19.52 8.56 15.89
N TRP A 428 19.85 9.01 17.10
CA TRP A 428 20.12 10.42 17.39
C TRP A 428 21.45 10.92 16.80
N GLU A 429 22.41 10.03 16.59
CA GLU A 429 23.66 10.34 15.89
C GLU A 429 23.45 10.66 14.41
N LEU A 430 22.32 10.20 13.81
CA LEU A 430 21.94 10.57 12.46
C LEU A 430 21.63 12.07 12.28
N GLU A 431 21.50 12.82 13.33
CA GLU A 431 21.27 14.27 13.26
C GLU A 431 22.53 15.11 13.54
N ARG A 432 23.59 14.49 14.01
CA ARG A 432 24.91 15.10 14.21
C ARG A 432 25.75 15.00 12.95
#